data_ceae4c310fdced684e36e478ca906ca6
#
_entry.id   ceae4c310fdced684e36e478ca906ca6
#
_cell.length_a   1.000
_cell.length_b   1.000
_cell.length_c   1.000
_cell.angle_alpha   90.00
_cell.angle_beta   90.00
_cell.angle_gamma   90.00
#
_symmetry.space_group_name_H-M   'P 1'
#
loop_
_entity.id
_entity.type
_entity.pdbx_description
1 polymer ?
#
loop_
_entity_poly.entity_id
_entity_poly.type
_entity_poly.pdbx_seq_one_letter_code
_entity_poly.pdbx_strand_id
1 'polypeptide(L)'
;MRLLVIHQNFPGQFGHFVRTWSQRPGWDVRGLGRDTAPGLPGFDKLMRYKLARNVRADQHLYLRQTEASTLHGQAAARAMLQMKRSGFTPDTILAHPGWGETLFAKDVFPNARLVHLCEWYYSAEGADLGFDPEFPLSFDDRARIRMWNALHALDLIQCDAAVSPTHWQRSRYPEILQPKIVVQHEGIDTENLGPDPSAMVTTPSGTVLRAGDPVVTYVARNLEPYRGFHIFMRALEKIQNADPRCHALIVGGDEVSYGKRPEGAKNWREKMLAELKLDPTRTHFMGRIPRAQYLKVLQVSAAHVYLTYPFVLSWSLLEAMGCGAPIIASDTAPVREAVRDGVNGRLVGFFDADCIARIALEVVVSRNGRSLSRARADLQPFSREAGIAGYDRQLRPYVFEGGHPCRPALMAGAAPGPAAAEVERVEQRVSM
;
A
#
# COMPACT_ATOMS: atom_id res chain seq x y z
N MET A 1 -13.46 -4.19 -24.26
CA MET A 1 -12.46 -4.91 -23.40
C MET A 1 -13.16 -5.46 -22.17
N ARG A 2 -12.98 -6.74 -21.86
CA ARG A 2 -13.48 -7.37 -20.63
C ARG A 2 -12.34 -7.41 -19.63
N LEU A 3 -12.46 -6.66 -18.54
CA LEU A 3 -11.43 -6.51 -17.52
C LEU A 3 -11.90 -7.12 -16.20
N LEU A 4 -11.09 -8.00 -15.62
CA LEU A 4 -11.27 -8.49 -14.25
C LEU A 4 -10.25 -7.81 -13.34
N VAL A 5 -10.73 -7.15 -12.28
CA VAL A 5 -9.87 -6.54 -11.24
C VAL A 5 -9.95 -7.37 -9.98
N ILE A 6 -8.81 -7.89 -9.53
CA ILE A 6 -8.73 -8.77 -8.34
C ILE A 6 -7.96 -8.07 -7.23
N HIS A 7 -8.61 -7.94 -6.08
CA HIS A 7 -7.97 -7.45 -4.86
C HIS A 7 -8.69 -8.00 -3.63
N GLN A 8 -7.97 -8.57 -2.64
CA GLN A 8 -8.60 -9.14 -1.44
C GLN A 8 -9.60 -8.18 -0.79
N ASN A 9 -9.18 -6.94 -0.57
CA ASN A 9 -10.00 -5.86 0.00
C ASN A 9 -10.54 -4.95 -1.12
N PHE A 10 -11.10 -5.54 -2.18
CA PHE A 10 -11.61 -4.78 -3.34
C PHE A 10 -12.36 -3.51 -2.92
N PRO A 11 -12.07 -2.35 -3.51
CA PRO A 11 -11.19 -2.13 -4.67
C PRO A 11 -9.70 -1.96 -4.32
N GLY A 12 -9.32 -1.83 -3.03
CA GLY A 12 -7.95 -1.52 -2.63
C GLY A 12 -7.41 -0.27 -3.35
N GLN A 13 -6.18 -0.35 -3.87
CA GLN A 13 -5.55 0.72 -4.65
C GLN A 13 -6.23 0.98 -5.99
N PHE A 14 -7.05 0.05 -6.50
CA PHE A 14 -7.66 0.13 -7.82
C PHE A 14 -8.96 0.94 -7.90
N GLY A 15 -9.39 1.59 -6.81
CA GLY A 15 -10.71 2.21 -6.72
C GLY A 15 -10.99 3.27 -7.81
N HIS A 16 -10.06 4.17 -8.07
CA HIS A 16 -10.21 5.19 -9.11
C HIS A 16 -10.10 4.61 -10.52
N PHE A 17 -9.26 3.59 -10.73
CA PHE A 17 -9.17 2.85 -11.99
C PHE A 17 -10.52 2.21 -12.35
N VAL A 18 -11.10 1.44 -11.41
CA VAL A 18 -12.39 0.78 -11.61
C VAL A 18 -13.49 1.80 -11.97
N ARG A 19 -13.54 2.93 -11.27
CA ARG A 19 -14.50 4.00 -11.58
C ARG A 19 -14.31 4.53 -13.01
N THR A 20 -13.08 4.89 -13.38
CA THR A 20 -12.76 5.46 -14.70
C THR A 20 -13.02 4.45 -15.80
N TRP A 21 -12.54 3.21 -15.66
CA TRP A 21 -12.67 2.20 -16.72
C TRP A 21 -14.08 1.67 -16.88
N SER A 22 -14.88 1.62 -15.80
CA SER A 22 -16.30 1.22 -15.89
C SER A 22 -17.17 2.20 -16.69
N GLN A 23 -16.71 3.43 -16.84
CA GLN A 23 -17.42 4.47 -17.62
C GLN A 23 -16.99 4.49 -19.09
N ARG A 24 -15.95 3.74 -19.48
CA ARG A 24 -15.46 3.74 -20.86
C ARG A 24 -16.39 2.93 -21.78
N PRO A 25 -16.80 3.49 -22.94
CA PRO A 25 -17.58 2.76 -23.91
C PRO A 25 -16.88 1.45 -24.36
N GLY A 26 -17.64 0.36 -24.39
CA GLY A 26 -17.13 -0.96 -24.80
C GLY A 26 -16.27 -1.69 -23.77
N TRP A 27 -16.22 -1.21 -22.52
CA TRP A 27 -15.57 -1.92 -21.43
C TRP A 27 -16.58 -2.64 -20.52
N ASP A 28 -16.36 -3.93 -20.26
CA ASP A 28 -17.05 -4.68 -19.20
C ASP A 28 -16.04 -4.94 -18.07
N VAL A 29 -16.09 -4.10 -17.03
CA VAL A 29 -15.21 -4.19 -15.86
C VAL A 29 -15.93 -4.96 -14.77
N ARG A 30 -15.27 -6.01 -14.25
CA ARG A 30 -15.76 -6.79 -13.10
C ARG A 30 -14.73 -6.84 -12.00
N GLY A 31 -15.20 -6.95 -10.76
CA GLY A 31 -14.37 -7.07 -9.57
C GLY A 31 -14.42 -8.49 -8.99
N LEU A 32 -13.32 -8.91 -8.37
CA LEU A 32 -13.25 -10.08 -7.50
C LEU A 32 -12.57 -9.69 -6.19
N GLY A 33 -13.22 -9.95 -5.07
CA GLY A 33 -12.69 -9.67 -3.73
C GLY A 33 -13.19 -10.67 -2.70
N ARG A 34 -12.61 -10.62 -1.52
CA ARG A 34 -13.06 -11.44 -0.39
C ARG A 34 -14.47 -11.02 0.05
N ASP A 35 -15.19 -11.89 0.73
CA ASP A 35 -16.52 -11.62 1.31
C ASP A 35 -16.54 -10.39 2.23
N THR A 36 -15.43 -10.11 2.92
CA THR A 36 -15.24 -8.94 3.79
C THR A 36 -14.77 -7.67 3.06
N ALA A 37 -14.54 -7.72 1.74
CA ALA A 37 -14.10 -6.55 0.99
C ALA A 37 -15.13 -5.41 1.08
N PRO A 38 -14.70 -4.14 1.29
CA PRO A 38 -15.63 -3.01 1.43
C PRO A 38 -16.49 -2.78 0.19
N GLY A 39 -15.99 -3.13 -0.98
CA GLY A 39 -16.62 -2.81 -2.25
C GLY A 39 -16.37 -1.37 -2.68
N LEU A 40 -16.98 -0.97 -3.79
CA LEU A 40 -16.86 0.38 -4.33
C LEU A 40 -18.27 0.95 -4.52
N PRO A 41 -18.62 2.07 -3.87
CA PRO A 41 -19.93 2.69 -4.04
C PRO A 41 -20.27 2.95 -5.50
N GLY A 42 -21.48 2.52 -5.93
CA GLY A 42 -21.95 2.63 -7.31
C GLY A 42 -21.39 1.57 -8.27
N PHE A 43 -20.64 0.59 -7.79
CA PHE A 43 -20.14 -0.54 -8.59
C PHE A 43 -20.79 -1.85 -8.13
N ASP A 44 -21.64 -2.43 -8.98
CA ASP A 44 -22.47 -3.62 -8.71
C ASP A 44 -21.87 -4.94 -9.23
N LYS A 45 -20.83 -4.87 -10.09
CA LYS A 45 -20.21 -6.03 -10.74
C LYS A 45 -19.07 -6.66 -9.89
N LEU A 46 -19.21 -6.65 -8.57
CA LEU A 46 -18.26 -7.27 -7.65
C LEU A 46 -18.71 -8.68 -7.29
N MET A 47 -17.95 -9.69 -7.72
CA MET A 47 -18.08 -11.05 -7.19
C MET A 47 -17.25 -11.19 -5.91
N ARG A 48 -17.85 -11.84 -4.91
CA ARG A 48 -17.21 -12.09 -3.62
C ARG A 48 -16.92 -13.57 -3.45
N TYR A 49 -15.70 -13.90 -3.01
CA TYR A 49 -15.36 -15.26 -2.61
C TYR A 49 -15.29 -15.37 -1.08
N LYS A 50 -15.54 -16.55 -0.57
CA LYS A 50 -15.43 -16.88 0.85
C LYS A 50 -14.48 -18.06 1.02
N LEU A 51 -13.63 -18.00 2.05
CA LEU A 51 -12.75 -19.11 2.38
C LEU A 51 -13.57 -20.29 2.94
N ALA A 52 -13.22 -21.50 2.54
CA ALA A 52 -13.84 -22.72 3.07
C ALA A 52 -13.46 -22.95 4.55
N ARG A 53 -12.26 -22.54 4.94
CA ARG A 53 -11.72 -22.61 6.30
C ARG A 53 -10.62 -21.59 6.50
N ASN A 54 -10.22 -21.38 7.74
CA ASN A 54 -9.00 -20.65 8.07
C ASN A 54 -7.77 -21.57 8.03
N VAL A 55 -6.57 -20.96 8.11
CA VAL A 55 -5.31 -21.70 8.33
C VAL A 55 -5.42 -22.52 9.61
N ARG A 56 -4.92 -23.74 9.59
CA ARG A 56 -4.93 -24.62 10.77
C ARG A 56 -4.06 -24.03 11.88
N ALA A 57 -4.50 -24.17 13.12
CA ALA A 57 -3.78 -23.66 14.28
C ALA A 57 -2.44 -24.36 14.49
N ASP A 58 -2.38 -25.66 14.14
CA ASP A 58 -1.21 -26.55 14.23
C ASP A 58 -0.31 -26.52 12.99
N GLN A 59 -0.62 -25.66 11.99
CA GLN A 59 0.20 -25.55 10.78
C GLN A 59 1.60 -25.08 11.11
N HIS A 60 2.61 -25.73 10.51
CA HIS A 60 4.01 -25.35 10.66
C HIS A 60 4.21 -23.86 10.37
N LEU A 61 4.96 -23.19 11.25
CA LEU A 61 5.12 -21.74 11.25
C LEU A 61 5.51 -21.15 9.87
N TYR A 62 6.41 -21.82 9.16
CA TYR A 62 6.88 -21.36 7.83
C TYR A 62 5.86 -21.56 6.73
N LEU A 63 4.89 -22.47 6.91
CA LEU A 63 3.89 -22.80 5.89
C LEU A 63 2.56 -22.07 6.09
N ARG A 64 2.37 -21.37 7.20
CA ARG A 64 1.10 -20.67 7.48
C ARG A 64 0.68 -19.72 6.39
N GLN A 65 1.63 -18.92 5.87
CA GLN A 65 1.32 -17.98 4.79
C GLN A 65 1.08 -18.71 3.46
N THR A 66 1.81 -19.78 3.20
CA THR A 66 1.60 -20.62 2.01
C THR A 66 0.22 -21.25 2.02
N GLU A 67 -0.20 -21.82 3.16
CA GLU A 67 -1.56 -22.36 3.30
C GLU A 67 -2.62 -21.28 3.14
N ALA A 68 -2.44 -20.11 3.79
CA ALA A 68 -3.36 -18.98 3.66
C ALA A 68 -3.56 -18.58 2.19
N SER A 69 -2.47 -18.37 1.47
CA SER A 69 -2.51 -17.97 0.06
C SER A 69 -3.11 -19.06 -0.84
N THR A 70 -2.85 -20.33 -0.57
CA THR A 70 -3.48 -21.45 -1.30
C THR A 70 -4.99 -21.47 -1.09
N LEU A 71 -5.46 -21.23 0.15
CA LEU A 71 -6.90 -21.15 0.45
C LEU A 71 -7.58 -19.98 -0.27
N HIS A 72 -6.93 -18.81 -0.31
CA HIS A 72 -7.41 -17.66 -1.05
C HIS A 72 -7.44 -17.94 -2.56
N GLY A 73 -6.34 -18.50 -3.11
CA GLY A 73 -6.25 -18.85 -4.52
C GLY A 73 -7.31 -19.84 -4.94
N GLN A 74 -7.55 -20.89 -4.15
CA GLN A 74 -8.60 -21.88 -4.44
C GLN A 74 -10.00 -21.25 -4.43
N ALA A 75 -10.30 -20.40 -3.44
CA ALA A 75 -11.59 -19.75 -3.34
C ALA A 75 -11.80 -18.74 -4.50
N ALA A 76 -10.78 -17.97 -4.85
CA ALA A 76 -10.80 -17.06 -5.99
C ALA A 76 -10.96 -17.82 -7.32
N ALA A 77 -10.25 -18.95 -7.51
CA ALA A 77 -10.39 -19.79 -8.70
C ALA A 77 -11.81 -20.32 -8.88
N ARG A 78 -12.46 -20.78 -7.79
CA ARG A 78 -13.87 -21.21 -7.83
C ARG A 78 -14.81 -20.07 -8.26
N ALA A 79 -14.60 -18.86 -7.75
CA ALA A 79 -15.36 -17.68 -8.17
C ALA A 79 -15.08 -17.33 -9.65
N MET A 80 -13.84 -17.39 -10.11
CA MET A 80 -13.50 -17.20 -11.52
C MET A 80 -14.12 -18.28 -12.43
N LEU A 81 -14.17 -19.53 -12.01
CA LEU A 81 -14.88 -20.61 -12.74
C LEU A 81 -16.37 -20.32 -12.82
N GLN A 82 -16.98 -19.77 -11.75
CA GLN A 82 -18.38 -19.36 -11.79
C GLN A 82 -18.61 -18.20 -12.78
N MET A 83 -17.73 -17.20 -12.81
CA MET A 83 -17.77 -16.13 -13.82
C MET A 83 -17.69 -16.71 -15.24
N LYS A 84 -16.79 -17.67 -15.47
CA LYS A 84 -16.63 -18.34 -16.78
C LYS A 84 -17.92 -19.06 -17.19
N ARG A 85 -18.53 -19.82 -16.27
CA ARG A 85 -19.82 -20.50 -16.52
C ARG A 85 -20.98 -19.52 -16.81
N SER A 86 -20.94 -18.31 -16.24
CA SER A 86 -21.93 -17.24 -16.54
C SER A 86 -21.61 -16.45 -17.80
N GLY A 87 -20.67 -16.91 -18.64
CA GLY A 87 -20.32 -16.31 -19.93
C GLY A 87 -19.30 -15.18 -19.88
N PHE A 88 -18.70 -14.89 -18.72
CA PHE A 88 -17.65 -13.91 -18.61
C PHE A 88 -16.27 -14.53 -18.72
N THR A 89 -15.53 -14.13 -19.75
CA THR A 89 -14.10 -14.46 -19.93
C THR A 89 -13.35 -13.16 -20.11
N PRO A 90 -12.44 -12.77 -19.20
CA PRO A 90 -11.71 -11.53 -19.31
C PRO A 90 -10.68 -11.58 -20.45
N ASP A 91 -10.48 -10.45 -21.11
CA ASP A 91 -9.36 -10.23 -22.03
C ASP A 91 -8.09 -9.92 -21.22
N THR A 92 -8.27 -9.22 -20.08
CA THR A 92 -7.19 -8.82 -19.17
C THR A 92 -7.63 -8.98 -17.71
N ILE A 93 -6.69 -9.38 -16.87
CA ILE A 93 -6.83 -9.43 -15.41
C ILE A 93 -5.80 -8.48 -14.81
N LEU A 94 -6.24 -7.49 -14.04
CA LEU A 94 -5.38 -6.67 -13.18
C LEU A 94 -5.53 -7.14 -11.74
N ALA A 95 -4.45 -7.47 -11.07
CA ALA A 95 -4.54 -8.06 -9.75
C ALA A 95 -3.42 -7.60 -8.80
N HIS A 96 -3.76 -7.56 -7.51
CA HIS A 96 -2.78 -7.56 -6.44
C HIS A 96 -2.56 -9.01 -5.98
N PRO A 97 -1.35 -9.60 -6.21
CA PRO A 97 -1.11 -11.02 -5.93
C PRO A 97 -0.84 -11.33 -4.46
N GLY A 98 -0.75 -10.35 -3.59
CA GLY A 98 -0.15 -10.44 -2.25
C GLY A 98 -0.76 -11.48 -1.29
N TRP A 99 -1.96 -11.96 -1.55
CA TRP A 99 -2.65 -12.94 -0.69
C TRP A 99 -2.97 -14.26 -1.39
N GLY A 100 -2.59 -14.43 -2.67
CA GLY A 100 -2.69 -15.68 -3.40
C GLY A 100 -3.88 -15.80 -4.34
N GLU A 101 -4.76 -14.80 -4.49
CA GLU A 101 -5.95 -14.85 -5.35
C GLU A 101 -5.64 -15.16 -6.81
N THR A 102 -4.42 -14.89 -7.26
CA THR A 102 -3.98 -15.06 -8.64
C THR A 102 -3.30 -16.38 -8.93
N LEU A 103 -3.00 -17.20 -7.90
CA LEU A 103 -2.25 -18.44 -8.05
C LEU A 103 -2.78 -19.37 -9.16
N PHE A 104 -4.08 -19.40 -9.36
CA PHE A 104 -4.74 -20.27 -10.35
C PHE A 104 -5.48 -19.46 -11.44
N ALA A 105 -5.18 -18.16 -11.59
CA ALA A 105 -5.90 -17.32 -12.54
C ALA A 105 -5.66 -17.78 -13.99
N LYS A 106 -4.45 -18.18 -14.33
CA LYS A 106 -4.10 -18.69 -15.66
C LYS A 106 -4.67 -20.08 -15.94
N ASP A 107 -4.90 -20.90 -14.91
CA ASP A 107 -5.55 -22.21 -15.09
C ASP A 107 -7.02 -22.05 -15.48
N VAL A 108 -7.69 -21.01 -14.95
CA VAL A 108 -9.08 -20.70 -15.29
C VAL A 108 -9.18 -19.94 -16.61
N PHE A 109 -8.33 -18.92 -16.81
CA PHE A 109 -8.33 -18.02 -17.97
C PHE A 109 -6.96 -17.99 -18.65
N PRO A 110 -6.55 -19.08 -19.34
CA PRO A 110 -5.20 -19.21 -19.91
C PRO A 110 -4.87 -18.12 -20.94
N ASN A 111 -5.87 -17.63 -21.66
CA ASN A 111 -5.69 -16.62 -22.71
C ASN A 111 -5.82 -15.16 -22.21
N ALA A 112 -6.26 -14.94 -20.97
CA ALA A 112 -6.34 -13.60 -20.41
C ALA A 112 -4.93 -13.06 -20.12
N ARG A 113 -4.67 -11.79 -20.48
CA ARG A 113 -3.45 -11.09 -20.06
C ARG A 113 -3.48 -10.86 -18.56
N LEU A 114 -2.54 -11.41 -17.82
CA LEU A 114 -2.44 -11.25 -16.36
C LEU A 114 -1.41 -10.16 -16.02
N VAL A 115 -1.86 -9.07 -15.42
CA VAL A 115 -1.05 -7.93 -14.98
C VAL A 115 -1.06 -7.86 -13.46
N HIS A 116 0.10 -7.92 -12.84
CA HIS A 116 0.23 -7.85 -11.38
C HIS A 116 0.67 -6.46 -10.89
N LEU A 117 0.08 -5.99 -9.80
CA LEU A 117 0.64 -4.94 -8.97
C LEU A 117 1.67 -5.57 -8.01
N CYS A 118 2.94 -5.35 -8.30
CA CYS A 118 4.07 -5.80 -7.48
C CYS A 118 4.38 -4.76 -6.39
N GLU A 119 3.62 -4.79 -5.30
CA GLU A 119 3.75 -3.83 -4.22
C GLU A 119 5.00 -4.10 -3.37
N TRP A 120 5.26 -5.36 -3.00
CA TRP A 120 6.37 -5.68 -2.14
C TRP A 120 6.89 -7.11 -2.33
N TYR A 121 8.22 -7.25 -2.24
CA TYR A 121 8.93 -8.52 -2.13
C TYR A 121 9.78 -8.47 -0.87
N TYR A 122 9.57 -9.39 0.04
CA TYR A 122 10.14 -9.35 1.37
C TYR A 122 11.64 -9.68 1.38
N SER A 123 12.40 -8.96 2.21
CA SER A 123 13.82 -9.26 2.48
C SER A 123 14.08 -9.26 3.97
N ALA A 124 14.86 -10.22 4.44
CA ALA A 124 15.29 -10.26 5.82
C ALA A 124 16.40 -9.24 6.14
N GLU A 125 16.97 -8.58 5.11
CA GLU A 125 18.07 -7.63 5.23
C GLU A 125 17.92 -6.49 4.22
N GLY A 126 18.39 -5.30 4.61
CA GLY A 126 18.45 -4.13 3.72
C GLY A 126 17.12 -3.52 3.31
N ALA A 127 16.03 -3.86 4.01
CA ALA A 127 14.70 -3.32 3.77
C ALA A 127 13.98 -3.08 5.10
N ASP A 128 12.67 -3.36 5.14
CA ASP A 128 11.80 -3.13 6.30
C ASP A 128 12.13 -4.03 7.48
N LEU A 129 12.29 -5.32 7.23
CA LEU A 129 12.53 -6.30 8.28
C LEU A 129 13.98 -6.23 8.77
N GLY A 130 14.15 -6.18 10.10
CA GLY A 130 15.46 -6.01 10.73
C GLY A 130 16.09 -4.61 10.57
N PHE A 131 15.32 -3.63 10.07
CA PHE A 131 15.78 -2.24 9.96
C PHE A 131 15.91 -1.57 11.33
N ASP A 132 14.96 -1.84 12.22
CA ASP A 132 14.92 -1.22 13.53
C ASP A 132 15.64 -2.11 14.56
N PRO A 133 16.72 -1.63 15.19
CA PRO A 133 17.47 -2.40 16.17
C PRO A 133 16.67 -2.72 17.44
N GLU A 134 15.59 -1.98 17.73
CA GLU A 134 14.70 -2.28 18.84
C GLU A 134 13.89 -3.58 18.59
N PHE A 135 13.81 -4.05 17.31
CA PHE A 135 13.04 -5.22 16.90
C PHE A 135 13.87 -6.21 16.08
N PRO A 136 14.87 -6.88 16.71
CA PRO A 136 15.73 -7.82 15.99
C PRO A 136 14.96 -9.03 15.48
N LEU A 137 15.39 -9.56 14.33
CA LEU A 137 14.83 -10.76 13.73
C LEU A 137 15.47 -12.03 14.27
N SER A 138 14.66 -13.02 14.61
CA SER A 138 15.09 -14.38 14.87
C SER A 138 15.41 -15.13 13.56
N PHE A 139 16.05 -16.30 13.66
CA PHE A 139 16.23 -17.20 12.51
C PHE A 139 14.88 -17.62 11.91
N ASP A 140 13.89 -17.92 12.76
CA ASP A 140 12.55 -18.32 12.32
C ASP A 140 11.83 -17.20 11.57
N ASP A 141 12.02 -15.94 11.97
CA ASP A 141 11.49 -14.79 11.22
C ASP A 141 12.08 -14.74 9.81
N ARG A 142 13.39 -14.94 9.65
CA ARG A 142 14.08 -14.96 8.34
C ARG A 142 13.60 -16.12 7.46
N ALA A 143 13.42 -17.30 8.03
CA ALA A 143 12.94 -18.48 7.32
C ALA A 143 11.49 -18.29 6.83
N ARG A 144 10.61 -17.74 7.67
CA ARG A 144 9.22 -17.40 7.26
C ARG A 144 9.17 -16.43 6.10
N ILE A 145 9.99 -15.38 6.12
CA ILE A 145 10.07 -14.37 5.07
C ILE A 145 10.44 -15.02 3.72
N ARG A 146 11.41 -15.92 3.73
CA ARG A 146 11.79 -16.67 2.53
C ARG A 146 10.61 -17.45 1.97
N MET A 147 9.83 -18.09 2.83
CA MET A 147 8.65 -18.86 2.40
C MET A 147 7.51 -17.96 1.88
N TRP A 148 7.35 -16.75 2.38
CA TRP A 148 6.39 -15.80 1.82
C TRP A 148 6.71 -15.46 0.36
N ASN A 149 7.98 -15.25 0.06
CA ASN A 149 8.43 -14.90 -1.27
C ASN A 149 8.26 -16.03 -2.31
N ALA A 150 8.18 -17.28 -1.88
CA ALA A 150 7.98 -18.42 -2.79
C ALA A 150 6.70 -18.25 -3.63
N LEU A 151 5.61 -17.76 -3.03
CA LEU A 151 4.35 -17.51 -3.73
C LEU A 151 4.42 -16.28 -4.63
N HIS A 152 5.05 -15.19 -4.15
CA HIS A 152 5.26 -14.00 -4.98
C HIS A 152 6.12 -14.31 -6.22
N ALA A 153 7.14 -15.16 -6.08
CA ALA A 153 7.94 -15.60 -7.21
C ALA A 153 7.12 -16.45 -8.19
N LEU A 154 6.31 -17.39 -7.69
CA LEU A 154 5.45 -18.23 -8.52
C LEU A 154 4.43 -17.39 -9.31
N ASP A 155 3.75 -16.47 -8.65
CA ASP A 155 2.81 -15.55 -9.28
C ASP A 155 3.48 -14.69 -10.35
N LEU A 156 4.68 -14.17 -10.07
CA LEU A 156 5.41 -13.32 -11.00
C LEU A 156 5.92 -14.10 -12.24
N ILE A 157 6.24 -15.39 -12.08
CA ILE A 157 6.58 -16.25 -13.20
C ILE A 157 5.38 -16.42 -14.15
N GLN A 158 4.18 -16.58 -13.61
CA GLN A 158 2.96 -16.83 -14.38
C GLN A 158 2.36 -15.57 -15.01
N CYS A 159 2.55 -14.37 -14.45
CA CYS A 159 1.98 -13.16 -15.01
C CYS A 159 2.63 -12.75 -16.34
N ASP A 160 1.87 -12.05 -17.17
CA ASP A 160 2.31 -11.56 -18.48
C ASP A 160 3.02 -10.20 -18.38
N ALA A 161 2.64 -9.39 -17.39
CA ALA A 161 3.26 -8.11 -17.07
C ALA A 161 3.12 -7.81 -15.59
N ALA A 162 3.96 -6.93 -15.08
CA ALA A 162 3.91 -6.48 -13.71
C ALA A 162 4.20 -4.98 -13.59
N VAL A 163 3.60 -4.35 -12.59
CA VAL A 163 3.77 -2.93 -12.29
C VAL A 163 4.19 -2.79 -10.84
N SER A 164 5.19 -1.97 -10.57
CA SER A 164 5.58 -1.60 -9.21
C SER A 164 5.46 -0.09 -9.02
N PRO A 165 4.99 0.40 -7.87
CA PRO A 165 4.73 1.83 -7.66
C PRO A 165 5.99 2.70 -7.73
N THR A 166 7.14 2.18 -7.31
CA THR A 166 8.39 2.93 -7.21
C THR A 166 9.59 2.09 -7.68
N HIS A 167 10.70 2.75 -8.01
CA HIS A 167 11.97 2.08 -8.33
C HIS A 167 12.50 1.28 -7.14
N TRP A 168 12.36 1.83 -5.93
CA TRP A 168 12.72 1.13 -4.70
C TRP A 168 11.95 -0.18 -4.54
N GLN A 169 10.63 -0.15 -4.67
CA GLN A 169 9.81 -1.36 -4.55
C GLN A 169 10.17 -2.38 -5.62
N ARG A 170 10.36 -1.96 -6.89
CA ARG A 170 10.86 -2.83 -7.96
C ARG A 170 12.21 -3.46 -7.62
N SER A 171 13.13 -2.70 -7.04
CA SER A 171 14.49 -3.19 -6.70
C SER A 171 14.50 -4.27 -5.62
N ARG A 172 13.38 -4.47 -4.89
CA ARG A 172 13.29 -5.55 -3.89
C ARG A 172 13.07 -6.92 -4.51
N TYR A 173 12.57 -6.97 -5.74
CA TYR A 173 12.39 -8.21 -6.47
C TYR A 173 13.72 -8.77 -6.98
N PRO A 174 13.88 -10.12 -7.08
CA PRO A 174 15.07 -10.72 -7.68
C PRO A 174 15.37 -10.14 -9.06
N GLU A 175 16.63 -9.89 -9.35
CA GLU A 175 17.08 -9.25 -10.60
C GLU A 175 16.53 -9.94 -11.84
N ILE A 176 16.46 -11.27 -11.85
CA ILE A 176 15.92 -12.06 -12.95
C ILE A 176 14.42 -11.77 -13.23
N LEU A 177 13.67 -11.27 -12.25
CA LEU A 177 12.25 -10.96 -12.38
C LEU A 177 12.00 -9.46 -12.68
N GLN A 178 12.98 -8.59 -12.39
CA GLN A 178 12.83 -7.14 -12.57
C GLN A 178 12.56 -6.70 -14.01
N PRO A 179 13.09 -7.33 -15.07
CA PRO A 179 12.77 -6.95 -16.46
C PRO A 179 11.29 -7.02 -16.80
N LYS A 180 10.51 -7.86 -16.11
CA LYS A 180 9.05 -7.97 -16.28
C LYS A 180 8.28 -6.84 -15.57
N ILE A 181 8.91 -6.12 -14.65
CA ILE A 181 8.25 -5.15 -13.77
C ILE A 181 8.49 -3.72 -14.29
N VAL A 182 7.44 -3.05 -14.70
CA VAL A 182 7.46 -1.62 -15.07
C VAL A 182 7.23 -0.78 -13.82
N VAL A 183 7.92 0.35 -13.70
CA VAL A 183 7.66 1.30 -12.61
C VAL A 183 6.58 2.29 -13.03
N GLN A 184 5.47 2.27 -12.31
CA GLN A 184 4.35 3.18 -12.48
C GLN A 184 3.54 3.27 -11.19
N HIS A 185 3.49 4.44 -10.60
CA HIS A 185 2.65 4.70 -9.42
C HIS A 185 1.17 4.66 -9.80
N GLU A 186 0.31 4.19 -8.90
CA GLU A 186 -1.14 4.09 -9.12
C GLU A 186 -1.79 5.47 -9.29
N GLY A 187 -1.20 6.47 -8.68
CA GLY A 187 -1.70 7.85 -8.67
C GLY A 187 -2.56 8.17 -7.45
N ILE A 188 -2.45 9.42 -7.03
CA ILE A 188 -3.29 10.05 -6.00
C ILE A 188 -4.15 11.16 -6.63
N ASP A 189 -5.16 11.59 -5.90
CA ASP A 189 -6.03 12.69 -6.32
C ASP A 189 -5.33 14.05 -6.15
N THR A 190 -4.50 14.43 -7.12
CA THR A 190 -3.76 15.69 -7.07
C THR A 190 -4.63 16.91 -7.38
N GLU A 191 -5.77 16.74 -8.06
CA GLU A 191 -6.67 17.85 -8.41
C GLU A 191 -7.36 18.42 -7.18
N ASN A 192 -7.82 17.55 -6.28
CA ASN A 192 -8.54 17.93 -5.06
C ASN A 192 -7.62 18.19 -3.84
N LEU A 193 -6.30 18.20 -4.04
CA LEU A 193 -5.32 18.57 -3.02
C LEU A 193 -4.86 20.01 -3.21
N GLY A 194 -4.80 20.74 -2.11
CA GLY A 194 -4.27 22.11 -2.09
C GLY A 194 -4.14 22.66 -0.69
N PRO A 195 -3.29 23.67 -0.50
CA PRO A 195 -3.28 24.43 0.75
C PRO A 195 -4.62 25.16 0.92
N ASP A 196 -5.08 25.25 2.15
CA ASP A 196 -6.28 26.00 2.51
C ASP A 196 -5.97 26.89 3.72
N PRO A 197 -5.75 28.20 3.51
CA PRO A 197 -5.48 29.15 4.60
C PRO A 197 -6.62 29.29 5.61
N SER A 198 -7.84 28.88 5.23
CA SER A 198 -9.02 28.87 6.11
C SER A 198 -9.21 27.56 6.86
N ALA A 199 -8.32 26.59 6.64
CA ALA A 199 -8.44 25.27 7.26
C ALA A 199 -8.45 25.36 8.78
N MET A 200 -9.35 24.58 9.38
CA MET A 200 -9.45 24.42 10.83
C MET A 200 -9.76 22.98 11.20
N VAL A 201 -9.27 22.57 12.35
CA VAL A 201 -9.52 21.24 12.93
C VAL A 201 -9.95 21.42 14.37
N THR A 202 -11.07 20.82 14.75
CA THR A 202 -11.48 20.69 16.14
C THR A 202 -11.01 19.33 16.66
N THR A 203 -10.23 19.35 17.71
CA THR A 203 -9.71 18.13 18.35
C THR A 203 -10.79 17.43 19.18
N PRO A 204 -10.61 16.19 19.60
CA PRO A 204 -11.55 15.50 20.50
C PRO A 204 -11.75 16.20 21.85
N SER A 205 -10.77 16.99 22.31
CA SER A 205 -10.87 17.80 23.54
C SER A 205 -11.56 19.17 23.35
N GLY A 206 -12.00 19.50 22.11
CA GLY A 206 -12.64 20.78 21.79
C GLY A 206 -11.68 21.90 21.40
N THR A 207 -10.37 21.70 21.42
CA THR A 207 -9.39 22.69 20.95
C THR A 207 -9.53 22.92 19.46
N VAL A 208 -9.60 24.18 19.03
CA VAL A 208 -9.66 24.55 17.61
C VAL A 208 -8.27 25.00 17.15
N LEU A 209 -7.71 24.29 16.19
CA LEU A 209 -6.43 24.59 15.56
C LEU A 209 -6.66 25.05 14.12
N ARG A 210 -5.91 26.06 13.67
CA ARG A 210 -6.07 26.73 12.37
C ARG A 210 -4.80 26.68 11.55
N ALA A 211 -4.91 26.86 10.26
CA ALA A 211 -3.75 27.12 9.40
C ALA A 211 -3.00 28.35 9.91
N GLY A 212 -1.70 28.18 10.16
CA GLY A 212 -0.85 29.21 10.76
C GLY A 212 -0.56 29.02 12.25
N ASP A 213 -1.28 28.16 12.95
CA ASP A 213 -0.92 27.77 14.32
C ASP A 213 0.33 26.86 14.31
N PRO A 214 1.08 26.80 15.43
CA PRO A 214 2.25 25.93 15.53
C PRO A 214 1.82 24.47 15.74
N VAL A 215 1.41 23.81 14.65
CA VAL A 215 0.87 22.45 14.67
C VAL A 215 1.82 21.50 13.98
N VAL A 216 2.34 20.52 14.70
CA VAL A 216 3.06 19.38 14.15
C VAL A 216 2.08 18.25 13.88
N THR A 217 2.14 17.65 12.71
CA THR A 217 1.23 16.55 12.34
C THR A 217 1.97 15.27 12.06
N TYR A 218 1.34 14.15 12.42
CA TYR A 218 1.77 12.80 12.10
C TYR A 218 0.56 11.98 11.63
N VAL A 219 0.72 11.25 10.54
CA VAL A 219 -0.37 10.43 9.97
C VAL A 219 0.12 9.05 9.60
N ALA A 220 -0.59 8.03 10.08
CA ALA A 220 -0.38 6.63 9.68
C ALA A 220 -1.72 5.88 9.67
N ARG A 221 -1.78 4.72 9.01
CA ARG A 221 -2.95 3.83 9.09
C ARG A 221 -3.18 3.36 10.52
N ASN A 222 -2.11 2.88 11.14
CA ASN A 222 -2.04 2.52 12.55
C ASN A 222 -0.76 3.10 13.17
N LEU A 223 -0.83 3.40 14.47
CA LEU A 223 0.26 3.97 15.24
C LEU A 223 1.23 2.85 15.64
N GLU A 224 2.24 2.59 14.82
CA GLU A 224 3.18 1.48 14.96
C GLU A 224 4.60 1.84 14.53
N PRO A 225 5.64 1.09 14.95
CA PRO A 225 7.04 1.34 14.63
C PRO A 225 7.35 1.40 13.13
N TYR A 226 6.71 0.60 12.29
CA TYR A 226 6.93 0.61 10.82
C TYR A 226 6.78 1.98 10.19
N ARG A 227 5.95 2.83 10.76
CA ARG A 227 5.74 4.23 10.35
C ARG A 227 6.41 5.22 11.29
N GLY A 228 7.37 4.75 12.12
CA GLY A 228 8.18 5.58 12.99
C GLY A 228 7.43 6.24 14.15
N PHE A 229 6.26 5.69 14.54
CA PHE A 229 5.45 6.30 15.59
C PHE A 229 6.21 6.49 16.90
N HIS A 230 6.98 5.48 17.34
CA HIS A 230 7.79 5.54 18.57
C HIS A 230 8.88 6.63 18.50
N ILE A 231 9.50 6.82 17.34
CA ILE A 231 10.52 7.87 17.12
C ILE A 231 9.85 9.25 17.06
N PHE A 232 8.71 9.36 16.36
CA PHE A 232 7.94 10.60 16.34
C PHE A 232 7.53 11.03 17.75
N MET A 233 7.04 10.14 18.60
CA MET A 233 6.64 10.44 19.97
C MET A 233 7.82 10.92 20.81
N ARG A 234 9.00 10.30 20.68
CA ARG A 234 10.23 10.77 21.32
C ARG A 234 10.66 12.17 20.85
N ALA A 235 10.51 12.45 19.57
CA ALA A 235 10.75 13.79 19.03
C ALA A 235 9.70 14.80 19.53
N LEU A 236 8.43 14.41 19.63
CA LEU A 236 7.35 15.26 20.10
C LEU A 236 7.56 15.73 21.54
N GLU A 237 8.04 14.88 22.45
CA GLU A 237 8.40 15.28 23.80
C GLU A 237 9.40 16.43 23.79
N LYS A 238 10.44 16.34 22.95
CA LYS A 238 11.47 17.39 22.80
C LYS A 238 10.90 18.68 22.21
N ILE A 239 10.01 18.57 21.21
CA ILE A 239 9.33 19.70 20.58
C ILE A 239 8.47 20.45 21.63
N GLN A 240 7.66 19.72 22.41
CA GLN A 240 6.78 20.33 23.41
C GLN A 240 7.53 20.95 24.59
N ASN A 241 8.69 20.40 24.94
CA ASN A 241 9.57 20.98 25.95
C ASN A 241 10.23 22.28 25.46
N ALA A 242 10.55 22.39 24.17
CA ALA A 242 11.20 23.56 23.59
C ALA A 242 10.22 24.68 23.20
N ASP A 243 9.02 24.36 22.72
CA ASP A 243 7.97 25.34 22.41
C ASP A 243 6.64 24.97 23.08
N PRO A 244 6.25 25.68 24.16
CA PRO A 244 5.00 25.41 24.87
C PRO A 244 3.73 25.76 24.07
N ARG A 245 3.84 26.39 22.92
CA ARG A 245 2.70 26.70 22.03
C ARG A 245 2.42 25.59 21.03
N CYS A 246 3.39 24.67 20.84
CA CYS A 246 3.29 23.65 19.80
C CYS A 246 2.27 22.57 20.16
N HIS A 247 1.28 22.37 19.29
CA HIS A 247 0.30 21.30 19.35
C HIS A 247 0.70 20.17 18.40
N ALA A 248 0.28 18.95 18.71
CA ALA A 248 0.43 17.80 17.84
C ALA A 248 -0.94 17.22 17.45
N LEU A 249 -1.17 17.00 16.14
CA LEU A 249 -2.30 16.23 15.61
C LEU A 249 -1.80 14.88 15.12
N ILE A 250 -2.25 13.81 15.74
CA ILE A 250 -1.81 12.43 15.49
C ILE A 250 -2.99 11.63 14.95
N VAL A 251 -2.93 11.25 13.68
CA VAL A 251 -3.98 10.49 12.99
C VAL A 251 -3.53 9.05 12.79
N GLY A 252 -4.35 8.11 13.21
CA GLY A 252 -4.11 6.68 13.04
C GLY A 252 -4.90 5.84 14.02
N GLY A 253 -5.10 4.57 13.68
CA GLY A 253 -5.72 3.59 14.58
C GLY A 253 -4.71 3.01 15.57
N ASP A 254 -5.21 2.35 16.60
CA ASP A 254 -4.38 1.74 17.65
C ASP A 254 -4.02 0.26 17.37
N GLU A 255 -4.33 -0.23 16.18
CA GLU A 255 -4.01 -1.59 15.77
C GLU A 255 -2.61 -1.67 15.13
N VAL A 256 -2.24 -2.84 14.66
CA VAL A 256 -0.99 -3.11 13.94
C VAL A 256 -1.30 -3.54 12.53
N SER A 257 -0.60 -2.96 11.55
CA SER A 257 -0.71 -3.32 10.12
C SER A 257 0.42 -4.23 9.66
N TYR A 258 1.65 -3.95 10.09
CA TYR A 258 2.87 -4.56 9.55
C TYR A 258 3.77 -5.15 10.64
N GLY A 259 3.81 -4.52 11.81
CA GLY A 259 4.68 -4.93 12.91
C GLY A 259 4.05 -5.93 13.89
N LYS A 260 4.58 -5.98 15.09
CA LYS A 260 4.04 -6.75 16.23
C LYS A 260 3.39 -5.80 17.24
N ARG A 261 2.44 -6.30 18.02
CA ARG A 261 1.91 -5.58 19.16
C ARG A 261 3.01 -5.35 20.20
N PRO A 262 2.97 -4.24 20.94
CA PRO A 262 3.95 -4.00 21.99
C PRO A 262 3.78 -5.03 23.14
N GLU A 263 4.87 -5.37 23.79
CA GLU A 263 4.83 -6.11 25.04
C GLU A 263 4.48 -5.16 26.19
N GLY A 264 3.68 -5.62 27.14
CA GLY A 264 3.33 -4.89 28.36
C GLY A 264 2.33 -3.75 28.19
N ALA A 265 1.77 -3.54 26.98
CA ALA A 265 0.75 -2.52 26.71
C ALA A 265 -0.26 -3.01 25.68
N LYS A 266 -1.47 -2.42 25.67
CA LYS A 266 -2.52 -2.82 24.71
C LYS A 266 -2.18 -2.46 23.27
N ASN A 267 -1.50 -1.32 23.09
CA ASN A 267 -1.12 -0.77 21.80
C ASN A 267 0.11 0.15 21.95
N TRP A 268 0.68 0.55 20.83
CA TRP A 268 1.86 1.41 20.80
C TRP A 268 1.61 2.82 21.37
N ARG A 269 0.40 3.36 21.24
CA ARG A 269 0.04 4.65 21.87
C ARG A 269 0.14 4.57 23.39
N GLU A 270 -0.46 3.55 24.01
CA GLU A 270 -0.40 3.33 25.45
C GLU A 270 1.05 3.17 25.92
N LYS A 271 1.85 2.39 25.21
CA LYS A 271 3.27 2.21 25.51
C LYS A 271 4.03 3.53 25.51
N MET A 272 3.91 4.31 24.44
CA MET A 272 4.65 5.57 24.31
C MET A 272 4.20 6.61 25.34
N LEU A 273 2.91 6.67 25.68
CA LEU A 273 2.40 7.57 26.72
C LEU A 273 2.86 7.16 28.12
N ALA A 274 3.16 5.91 28.36
CA ALA A 274 3.75 5.46 29.62
C ALA A 274 5.25 5.76 29.73
N GLU A 275 5.97 5.83 28.60
CA GLU A 275 7.42 6.07 28.54
C GLU A 275 7.79 7.57 28.51
N LEU A 276 6.92 8.44 28.00
CA LEU A 276 7.24 9.83 27.68
C LEU A 276 6.38 10.82 28.48
N LYS A 277 6.96 11.99 28.75
CA LYS A 277 6.28 13.11 29.45
C LYS A 277 5.71 14.09 28.44
N LEU A 278 4.55 13.78 27.89
CA LEU A 278 3.84 14.62 26.93
C LEU A 278 2.74 15.42 27.62
N ASP A 279 2.51 16.64 27.13
CA ASP A 279 1.40 17.47 27.57
C ASP A 279 0.08 16.99 26.93
N PRO A 280 -0.86 16.44 27.71
CA PRO A 280 -2.10 15.90 27.16
C PRO A 280 -3.03 17.00 26.59
N THR A 281 -2.84 18.26 26.98
CA THR A 281 -3.64 19.40 26.44
C THR A 281 -3.18 19.82 25.05
N ARG A 282 -1.97 19.41 24.63
CA ARG A 282 -1.36 19.73 23.34
C ARG A 282 -1.06 18.50 22.48
N THR A 283 -1.35 17.30 22.98
CA THR A 283 -1.16 16.03 22.25
C THR A 283 -2.52 15.45 21.88
N HIS A 284 -2.93 15.59 20.62
CA HIS A 284 -4.27 15.25 20.19
C HIS A 284 -4.27 14.00 19.29
N PHE A 285 -4.73 12.87 19.85
CA PHE A 285 -4.96 11.65 19.08
C PHE A 285 -6.33 11.71 18.41
N MET A 286 -6.34 11.82 17.10
CA MET A 286 -7.54 11.97 16.29
C MET A 286 -8.22 10.63 15.96
N GLY A 287 -7.52 9.52 16.17
CA GLY A 287 -7.99 8.20 15.72
C GLY A 287 -8.08 8.10 14.20
N ARG A 288 -8.98 7.26 13.71
CA ARG A 288 -9.32 7.16 12.27
C ARG A 288 -10.41 8.17 11.95
N ILE A 289 -10.12 9.08 11.07
CA ILE A 289 -11.01 10.20 10.71
C ILE A 289 -11.44 10.13 9.23
N PRO A 290 -12.60 10.70 8.88
CA PRO A 290 -13.05 10.81 7.49
C PRO A 290 -12.06 11.60 6.63
N ARG A 291 -12.01 11.29 5.31
CA ARG A 291 -11.08 11.93 4.37
C ARG A 291 -11.14 13.46 4.39
N ALA A 292 -12.31 14.06 4.46
CA ALA A 292 -12.44 15.52 4.51
C ALA A 292 -11.73 16.13 5.73
N GLN A 293 -11.87 15.51 6.90
CA GLN A 293 -11.18 15.94 8.12
C GLN A 293 -9.67 15.65 8.05
N TYR A 294 -9.29 14.52 7.47
CA TYR A 294 -7.89 14.16 7.24
C TYR A 294 -7.16 15.24 6.39
N LEU A 295 -7.78 15.70 5.30
CA LEU A 295 -7.20 16.77 4.49
C LEU A 295 -7.04 18.08 5.29
N LYS A 296 -8.01 18.43 6.16
CA LYS A 296 -7.88 19.59 7.04
C LYS A 296 -6.70 19.45 8.01
N VAL A 297 -6.45 18.25 8.54
CA VAL A 297 -5.26 17.99 9.39
C VAL A 297 -3.97 18.29 8.62
N LEU A 298 -3.87 17.87 7.37
CA LEU A 298 -2.70 18.17 6.53
C LEU A 298 -2.60 19.67 6.20
N GLN A 299 -3.73 20.32 5.95
CA GLN A 299 -3.80 21.75 5.59
C GLN A 299 -3.47 22.69 6.76
N VAL A 300 -3.73 22.31 8.01
CA VAL A 300 -3.35 23.11 9.21
C VAL A 300 -1.90 22.83 9.64
N SER A 301 -1.23 21.88 9.05
CA SER A 301 0.11 21.45 9.43
C SER A 301 1.15 22.55 9.24
N ALA A 302 1.83 22.96 10.31
CA ALA A 302 3.02 23.80 10.24
C ALA A 302 4.31 22.99 10.03
N ALA A 303 4.29 21.71 10.40
CA ALA A 303 5.34 20.74 10.10
C ALA A 303 4.73 19.32 10.08
N HIS A 304 4.87 18.61 8.96
CA HIS A 304 4.39 17.22 8.81
C HIS A 304 5.55 16.25 8.93
N VAL A 305 5.54 15.44 9.99
CA VAL A 305 6.56 14.41 10.19
C VAL A 305 6.10 13.10 9.57
N TYR A 306 6.82 12.65 8.57
CA TYR A 306 6.59 11.39 7.87
C TYR A 306 7.79 10.46 8.03
N LEU A 307 7.63 9.41 8.81
CA LEU A 307 8.65 8.40 9.01
C LEU A 307 8.19 7.06 8.45
N THR A 308 9.09 6.33 7.82
CA THR A 308 8.83 4.97 7.37
C THR A 308 10.12 4.16 7.35
N TYR A 309 10.04 2.89 7.71
CA TYR A 309 11.08 1.92 7.38
C TYR A 309 11.31 1.94 5.86
N PRO A 310 12.44 1.42 5.36
CA PRO A 310 12.65 1.22 3.92
C PRO A 310 11.64 0.21 3.36
N PHE A 311 10.39 0.65 3.21
CA PHE A 311 9.21 -0.12 2.85
C PHE A 311 8.46 0.57 1.69
N VAL A 312 7.15 0.38 1.56
CA VAL A 312 6.34 1.05 0.54
C VAL A 312 6.17 2.53 0.84
N LEU A 313 6.27 3.37 -0.20
CA LEU A 313 5.94 4.78 -0.11
C LEU A 313 4.43 4.94 0.13
N SER A 314 4.06 5.65 1.20
CA SER A 314 2.66 5.86 1.52
C SER A 314 2.07 7.03 0.70
N TRP A 315 0.83 6.86 0.26
CA TRP A 315 0.06 7.96 -0.36
C TRP A 315 -0.04 9.18 0.55
N SER A 316 -0.03 8.99 1.88
CA SER A 316 -0.14 10.08 2.85
C SER A 316 1.00 11.10 2.76
N LEU A 317 2.22 10.69 2.39
CA LEU A 317 3.31 11.63 2.12
C LEU A 317 2.98 12.50 0.90
N LEU A 318 2.57 11.89 -0.20
CA LEU A 318 2.22 12.60 -1.42
C LEU A 318 1.01 13.53 -1.20
N GLU A 319 0.03 13.08 -0.43
CA GLU A 319 -1.14 13.89 -0.06
C GLU A 319 -0.76 15.07 0.85
N ALA A 320 0.16 14.88 1.79
CA ALA A 320 0.69 15.96 2.62
C ALA A 320 1.42 17.01 1.77
N MET A 321 2.27 16.56 0.83
CA MET A 321 2.91 17.44 -0.16
C MET A 321 1.87 18.20 -0.99
N GLY A 322 0.82 17.50 -1.45
CA GLY A 322 -0.28 18.09 -2.22
C GLY A 322 -1.08 19.13 -1.45
N CYS A 323 -1.31 18.92 -0.16
CA CYS A 323 -1.97 19.88 0.74
C CYS A 323 -1.08 21.06 1.11
N GLY A 324 0.20 21.03 0.74
CA GLY A 324 1.16 22.09 1.03
C GLY A 324 1.73 22.03 2.45
N ALA A 325 1.62 20.91 3.15
CA ALA A 325 2.26 20.71 4.44
C ALA A 325 3.79 20.73 4.29
N PRO A 326 4.54 21.46 5.13
CA PRO A 326 5.99 21.40 5.16
C PRO A 326 6.47 20.00 5.60
N ILE A 327 7.20 19.30 4.75
CA ILE A 327 7.57 17.90 4.94
C ILE A 327 8.88 17.76 5.70
N ILE A 328 8.88 16.92 6.73
CA ILE A 328 10.05 16.39 7.42
C ILE A 328 9.94 14.86 7.33
N ALA A 329 10.80 14.22 6.56
CA ALA A 329 10.66 12.82 6.26
C ALA A 329 11.93 12.02 6.56
N SER A 330 11.76 10.72 6.86
CA SER A 330 12.90 9.83 7.07
C SER A 330 13.74 9.72 5.79
N ASP A 331 15.06 9.82 5.94
CA ASP A 331 16.03 9.64 4.87
C ASP A 331 16.16 8.15 4.51
N THR A 332 15.11 7.60 3.91
CA THR A 332 15.04 6.21 3.45
C THR A 332 14.84 6.15 1.94
N ALA A 333 15.28 5.07 1.32
CA ALA A 333 15.27 4.94 -0.14
C ALA A 333 13.89 5.21 -0.79
N PRO A 334 12.76 4.69 -0.29
CA PRO A 334 11.45 4.99 -0.89
C PRO A 334 11.08 6.47 -0.79
N VAL A 335 11.48 7.16 0.28
CA VAL A 335 11.16 8.57 0.50
C VAL A 335 11.94 9.48 -0.45
N ARG A 336 13.20 9.14 -0.73
CA ARG A 336 14.05 9.88 -1.67
C ARG A 336 13.51 9.90 -3.11
N GLU A 337 12.60 9.02 -3.46
CA GLU A 337 11.93 9.06 -4.78
C GLU A 337 10.91 10.21 -4.90
N ALA A 338 10.40 10.72 -3.79
CA ALA A 338 9.43 11.82 -3.77
C ALA A 338 10.00 13.10 -3.13
N VAL A 339 10.86 12.96 -2.13
CA VAL A 339 11.39 14.09 -1.34
C VAL A 339 12.86 14.32 -1.65
N ARG A 340 13.18 15.57 -2.00
CA ARG A 340 14.55 16.08 -2.21
C ARG A 340 14.88 17.07 -1.09
N ASP A 341 15.92 16.74 -0.29
CA ASP A 341 16.30 17.55 0.86
C ASP A 341 16.56 19.01 0.50
N GLY A 342 16.02 19.93 1.31
CA GLY A 342 16.14 21.38 1.09
C GLY A 342 15.40 21.94 -0.13
N VAL A 343 14.72 21.08 -0.94
CA VAL A 343 14.01 21.49 -2.17
C VAL A 343 12.50 21.45 -2.00
N ASN A 344 11.94 20.29 -1.65
CA ASN A 344 10.52 20.09 -1.46
C ASN A 344 10.17 19.41 -0.12
N GLY A 345 11.16 19.24 0.75
CA GLY A 345 11.06 18.72 2.10
C GLY A 345 12.42 18.70 2.78
N ARG A 346 12.47 18.20 4.00
CA ARG A 346 13.70 17.98 4.77
C ARG A 346 13.81 16.48 5.06
N LEU A 347 15.00 15.93 4.78
CA LEU A 347 15.31 14.54 5.09
C LEU A 347 16.09 14.46 6.40
N VAL A 348 15.69 13.50 7.26
CA VAL A 348 16.24 13.30 8.61
C VAL A 348 16.55 11.82 8.84
N GLY A 349 17.56 11.52 9.65
CA GLY A 349 17.80 10.16 10.09
C GLY A 349 16.55 9.59 10.81
N PHE A 350 16.13 8.37 10.41
CA PHE A 350 14.90 7.78 10.95
C PHE A 350 14.91 7.70 12.48
N PHE A 351 16.04 7.34 13.09
CA PHE A 351 16.19 7.15 14.54
C PHE A 351 16.62 8.44 15.29
N ASP A 352 16.84 9.54 14.58
CA ASP A 352 17.36 10.79 15.16
C ASP A 352 16.20 11.71 15.63
N ALA A 353 15.63 11.38 16.78
CA ALA A 353 14.56 12.16 17.38
C ALA A 353 14.97 13.61 17.72
N ASP A 354 16.25 13.86 18.01
CA ASP A 354 16.77 15.20 18.27
C ASP A 354 16.79 16.05 17.01
N CYS A 355 17.29 15.52 15.92
CA CYS A 355 17.28 16.18 14.62
C CYS A 355 15.85 16.44 14.13
N ILE A 356 14.94 15.46 14.27
CA ILE A 356 13.52 15.60 13.91
C ILE A 356 12.90 16.78 14.70
N ALA A 357 13.13 16.83 16.01
CA ALA A 357 12.59 17.89 16.87
C ALA A 357 13.16 19.28 16.48
N ARG A 358 14.46 19.39 16.31
CA ARG A 358 15.13 20.63 15.92
C ARG A 358 14.60 21.16 14.58
N ILE A 359 14.54 20.29 13.54
CA ILE A 359 14.04 20.70 12.23
C ILE A 359 12.55 21.03 12.27
N ALA A 360 11.75 20.32 13.05
CA ALA A 360 10.32 20.64 13.22
C ALA A 360 10.13 22.04 13.80
N LEU A 361 10.88 22.40 14.83
CA LEU A 361 10.86 23.75 15.43
C LEU A 361 11.34 24.83 14.45
N GLU A 362 12.41 24.59 13.71
CA GLU A 362 12.90 25.51 12.67
C GLU A 362 11.83 25.77 11.60
N VAL A 363 11.15 24.68 11.12
CA VAL A 363 10.11 24.75 10.09
C VAL A 363 8.87 25.48 10.60
N VAL A 364 8.43 25.18 11.82
CA VAL A 364 7.29 25.85 12.47
C VAL A 364 7.53 27.38 12.62
N VAL A 365 8.74 27.78 12.98
CA VAL A 365 9.10 29.21 13.16
C VAL A 365 9.27 29.92 11.83
N SER A 366 9.92 29.30 10.86
CA SER A 366 10.31 29.96 9.60
C SER A 366 9.15 30.26 8.66
N ARG A 367 8.01 29.57 8.82
CA ARG A 367 6.81 29.68 7.96
C ARG A 367 7.12 29.81 6.46
N ASN A 368 8.19 29.14 6.01
CA ASN A 368 8.72 29.30 4.65
C ASN A 368 7.79 28.63 3.61
N GLY A 369 6.79 29.39 3.13
CA GLY A 369 5.93 28.99 2.01
C GLY A 369 6.65 28.77 0.67
N ARG A 370 7.98 28.98 0.58
CA ARG A 370 8.77 28.77 -0.65
C ARG A 370 8.86 27.29 -1.07
N SER A 371 8.72 26.35 -0.14
CA SER A 371 8.75 24.90 -0.42
C SER A 371 7.44 24.38 -1.05
N LEU A 372 6.31 25.09 -0.87
CA LEU A 372 4.97 24.59 -1.20
C LEU A 372 4.70 24.49 -2.71
N SER A 373 5.14 25.49 -3.49
CA SER A 373 4.88 25.50 -4.93
C SER A 373 5.65 24.40 -5.69
N ARG A 374 6.86 24.10 -5.23
CA ARG A 374 7.69 23.02 -5.80
C ARG A 374 7.16 21.65 -5.47
N ALA A 375 6.72 21.42 -4.20
CA ALA A 375 6.17 20.13 -3.78
C ALA A 375 4.97 19.70 -4.65
N ARG A 376 4.09 20.63 -5.02
CA ARG A 376 2.96 20.33 -5.91
C ARG A 376 3.38 20.00 -7.34
N ALA A 377 4.35 20.70 -7.91
CA ALA A 377 4.87 20.41 -9.25
C ALA A 377 5.51 19.01 -9.32
N ASP A 378 6.16 18.58 -8.24
CA ASP A 378 6.80 17.27 -8.13
C ASP A 378 5.79 16.10 -8.06
N LEU A 379 4.50 16.39 -7.83
CA LEU A 379 3.45 15.38 -7.75
C LEU A 379 2.86 14.95 -9.10
N GLN A 380 3.20 15.62 -10.20
CA GLN A 380 2.66 15.29 -11.52
C GLN A 380 2.86 13.81 -11.89
N PRO A 381 4.02 13.16 -11.66
CA PRO A 381 4.20 11.74 -11.93
C PRO A 381 3.33 10.82 -11.06
N PHE A 382 2.85 11.33 -9.94
CA PHE A 382 2.00 10.62 -8.96
C PHE A 382 0.51 10.99 -9.10
N SER A 383 0.11 11.69 -10.16
CA SER A 383 -1.30 12.04 -10.38
C SER A 383 -2.12 10.83 -10.83
N ARG A 384 -3.44 10.88 -10.62
CA ARG A 384 -4.37 9.85 -11.13
C ARG A 384 -4.27 9.70 -12.64
N GLU A 385 -4.13 10.80 -13.36
CA GLU A 385 -4.04 10.83 -14.83
C GLU A 385 -2.78 10.08 -15.28
N ALA A 386 -1.63 10.36 -14.64
CA ALA A 386 -0.38 9.65 -14.92
C ALA A 386 -0.51 8.15 -14.59
N GLY A 387 -1.14 7.81 -13.47
CA GLY A 387 -1.43 6.44 -13.06
C GLY A 387 -2.30 5.73 -14.09
N ILE A 388 -3.46 6.31 -14.45
CA ILE A 388 -4.39 5.74 -15.43
C ILE A 388 -3.70 5.54 -16.78
N ALA A 389 -2.98 6.54 -17.28
CA ALA A 389 -2.27 6.44 -18.56
C ALA A 389 -1.18 5.35 -18.53
N GLY A 390 -0.48 5.20 -17.41
CA GLY A 390 0.54 4.16 -17.22
C GLY A 390 -0.06 2.77 -17.20
N TYR A 391 -1.10 2.55 -16.42
CA TYR A 391 -1.78 1.26 -16.34
C TYR A 391 -2.51 0.91 -17.65
N ASP A 392 -3.11 1.87 -18.35
CA ASP A 392 -3.72 1.63 -19.65
C ASP A 392 -2.76 0.98 -20.65
N ARG A 393 -1.48 1.39 -20.64
CA ARG A 393 -0.45 0.79 -21.50
C ARG A 393 -0.20 -0.68 -21.13
N GLN A 394 -0.30 -1.03 -19.85
CA GLN A 394 -0.06 -2.39 -19.37
C GLN A 394 -1.26 -3.31 -19.57
N LEU A 395 -2.47 -2.76 -19.58
CA LEU A 395 -3.71 -3.54 -19.74
C LEU A 395 -4.03 -3.90 -21.20
N ARG A 396 -3.36 -3.30 -22.19
CA ARG A 396 -3.65 -3.59 -23.61
C ARG A 396 -3.47 -5.07 -23.85
N PRO A 397 -4.50 -5.77 -24.38
CA PRO A 397 -4.36 -7.13 -24.84
C PRO A 397 -3.22 -7.24 -25.85
N TYR A 398 -2.60 -8.40 -25.95
CA TYR A 398 -1.65 -8.63 -27.04
C TYR A 398 -2.38 -8.40 -28.37
N VAL A 399 -1.91 -7.43 -29.18
CA VAL A 399 -2.35 -7.29 -30.58
C VAL A 399 -1.62 -8.38 -31.34
N PHE A 400 -2.37 -9.34 -31.84
CA PHE A 400 -1.83 -10.40 -32.69
C PHE A 400 -1.64 -9.83 -34.09
N GLU A 401 -0.43 -9.51 -34.49
CA GLU A 401 -0.12 -9.36 -35.91
C GLU A 401 -0.06 -10.78 -36.50
N GLY A 402 -1.03 -11.11 -37.37
CA GLY A 402 -1.04 -12.36 -38.13
C GLY A 402 -1.65 -13.60 -37.47
N GLY A 403 -2.55 -13.44 -36.48
CA GLY A 403 -3.42 -14.56 -36.02
C GLY A 403 -2.78 -15.61 -35.13
N HIS A 404 -1.52 -15.48 -34.72
CA HIS A 404 -0.85 -16.35 -33.76
C HIS A 404 -0.33 -15.58 -32.55
N PRO A 405 -0.48 -16.12 -31.30
CA PRO A 405 0.07 -15.51 -30.11
C PRO A 405 1.60 -15.56 -30.14
N CYS A 406 2.24 -14.40 -30.28
CA CYS A 406 3.68 -14.29 -30.04
C CYS A 406 3.91 -14.39 -28.53
N ARG A 407 4.11 -15.58 -28.00
CA ARG A 407 4.72 -15.77 -26.68
C ARG A 407 6.18 -15.33 -26.78
N PRO A 408 6.70 -14.56 -25.80
CA PRO A 408 8.15 -14.39 -25.71
C PRO A 408 8.80 -15.78 -25.64
N ALA A 409 9.85 -16.00 -26.41
CA ALA A 409 10.49 -17.27 -26.68
C ALA A 409 11.23 -17.91 -25.47
N LEU A 410 10.61 -17.96 -24.30
CA LEU A 410 11.20 -18.54 -23.09
C LEU A 410 10.60 -19.87 -22.64
N MET A 411 9.58 -20.39 -23.35
CA MET A 411 9.00 -21.73 -23.06
C MET A 411 8.50 -22.43 -24.34
N ALA A 412 9.39 -22.66 -25.31
CA ALA A 412 9.14 -23.62 -26.38
C ALA A 412 9.64 -25.00 -25.92
N GLY A 413 8.75 -25.74 -25.26
CA GLY A 413 9.08 -27.13 -24.88
C GLY A 413 7.99 -27.74 -24.00
N ALA A 414 6.85 -28.10 -24.58
CA ALA A 414 6.01 -29.27 -24.29
C ALA A 414 4.61 -29.07 -24.91
N ALA A 415 4.22 -29.93 -25.80
CA ALA A 415 2.84 -30.01 -26.27
C ALA A 415 1.88 -30.34 -25.11
N PRO A 416 0.62 -29.88 -25.13
CA PRO A 416 -0.33 -30.20 -24.08
C PRO A 416 -0.65 -31.70 -24.13
N GLY A 417 -0.23 -32.40 -23.07
CA GLY A 417 -0.70 -33.76 -22.81
C GLY A 417 -2.18 -33.77 -22.41
N PRO A 418 -2.85 -34.92 -22.41
CA PRO A 418 -4.31 -35.03 -22.28
C PRO A 418 -4.79 -34.85 -20.82
N ALA A 419 -4.61 -33.68 -20.23
CA ALA A 419 -5.04 -33.37 -18.87
C ALA A 419 -6.48 -32.82 -18.76
N ALA A 420 -7.17 -32.63 -19.88
CA ALA A 420 -8.54 -32.10 -19.87
C ALA A 420 -9.62 -33.09 -19.37
N ALA A 421 -9.34 -34.38 -19.37
CA ALA A 421 -10.30 -35.43 -18.99
C ALA A 421 -10.22 -35.84 -17.51
N GLU A 422 -9.21 -35.39 -16.77
CA GLU A 422 -8.97 -35.83 -15.39
C GLU A 422 -9.57 -34.85 -14.35
N VAL A 423 -9.88 -33.64 -14.75
CA VAL A 423 -10.50 -32.64 -13.87
C VAL A 423 -11.94 -33.02 -13.48
N GLU A 424 -12.68 -33.69 -14.36
CA GLU A 424 -14.04 -34.17 -14.04
C GLU A 424 -14.07 -35.35 -13.05
N ARG A 425 -13.00 -36.13 -12.94
CA ARG A 425 -12.94 -37.28 -12.02
C ARG A 425 -12.52 -36.93 -10.59
N VAL A 426 -11.92 -35.80 -10.38
CA VAL A 426 -11.51 -35.34 -9.03
C VAL A 426 -12.71 -34.74 -8.27
N GLU A 427 -13.70 -34.19 -8.96
CA GLU A 427 -14.89 -33.65 -8.31
C GLU A 427 -15.76 -34.71 -7.61
N GLN A 428 -15.71 -35.98 -8.02
CA GLN A 428 -16.48 -37.06 -7.40
C GLN A 428 -15.82 -37.72 -6.18
N ARG A 429 -14.54 -37.46 -5.90
CA ARG A 429 -13.83 -38.05 -4.74
C ARG A 429 -13.68 -37.15 -3.52
N VAL A 430 -14.14 -35.93 -3.55
CA VAL A 430 -14.06 -34.97 -2.42
C VAL A 430 -15.44 -34.75 -1.77
N SER A 431 -16.46 -35.51 -2.19
CA SER A 431 -17.81 -35.49 -1.60
C SER A 431 -18.12 -36.72 -0.70
N MET A 432 -17.07 -37.42 -0.20
CA MET A 432 -17.21 -38.42 0.86
C MET A 432 -16.35 -38.03 2.06
#